data_887fe11d389f0218ec9d687306e2f726
#
_entry.id   887fe11d389f0218ec9d687306e2f726
#
_cell.length_a   1.000
_cell.length_b   1.000
_cell.length_c   1.000
_cell.angle_alpha   90.00
_cell.angle_beta   90.00
_cell.angle_gamma   90.00
#
_symmetry.space_group_name_H-M   'P 1'
#
loop_
_entity.id
_entity.type
_entity.pdbx_description
1 polymer ?
#
loop_
_entity_poly.entity_id
_entity_poly.type
_entity_poly.pdbx_seq_one_letter_code
_entity_poly.pdbx_strand_id
1 'polypeptide(L)'
;MESILATAWDERLAGPYDVIVVGSGYGGAITAARLANAPLNPKLKICVLERGQEWPIGSFPDTIEHVAEQTYNATLNPLGLYQVDVHTAIVIIRGSGLSGTSLVNANVATRPEPDCFDTWPAAIRQAAQIPEGNAGSLWNYYRRAESTLGVGPHPNGLQLLKIQALQKRATELGKKVELLNIAVNFDQEGPVFTRDGKSVMRRKCINCGDCMTGCNVGAKNTVYMSYLPLAKLGGAQIFTQTAVRHVEKSNQGWAVSVRRHKNRFAFEDATLVASNVVLAAGTLGSTEILLRSQAKGLSLAPGIGSRFGGNGDFFGTAYNSDQITNNVGWGNHPGDPFDRSGGPGPSIVGLARYKTDASFGQRFNIEDLTVPRAYRNFLALVGRNAPLSRTGTENLQAQRQRREKDAWHADPNGALNCSLMYLCMAHDDSAGRLYLHGDNLRIDWPGAGREPIFNEINQECFAHAKALGASSIENATWHLSPWKTLVTAHPLGGCPMGEDGSHGVVDHFGRVFRDDTQAVHDGLYVADGSIIRSALEVNPFLTISALTERIVENIVALLTH
;
A
#
# COMPACT_ATOMS: atom_id res chain seq x y z
N MET A 1 -19.02 -4.23 17.34
CA MET A 1 -17.99 -3.50 18.11
C MET A 1 -18.26 -2.01 17.99
N GLU A 2 -18.07 -1.26 19.07
CA GLU A 2 -18.25 0.20 19.03
C GLU A 2 -17.13 0.85 18.20
N SER A 3 -17.51 1.81 17.34
CA SER A 3 -16.59 2.56 16.49
C SER A 3 -15.74 3.51 17.34
N ILE A 4 -14.42 3.56 17.08
CA ILE A 4 -13.48 4.41 17.81
C ILE A 4 -13.29 5.74 17.05
N LEU A 5 -12.98 5.68 15.76
CA LEU A 5 -12.68 6.86 14.95
C LEU A 5 -13.85 7.29 14.06
N ALA A 6 -14.68 6.34 13.59
CA ALA A 6 -15.79 6.69 12.73
C ALA A 6 -16.85 7.52 13.47
N THR A 7 -17.40 8.51 12.76
CA THR A 7 -18.51 9.35 13.16
C THR A 7 -19.81 8.66 12.77
N ALA A 8 -20.80 8.64 13.67
CA ALA A 8 -22.12 8.15 13.33
C ALA A 8 -22.73 9.05 12.23
N TRP A 9 -23.34 8.41 11.23
CA TRP A 9 -24.03 9.17 10.17
C TRP A 9 -25.30 9.80 10.75
N ASP A 10 -25.42 11.09 10.55
CA ASP A 10 -26.63 11.85 10.85
C ASP A 10 -26.96 12.71 9.61
N GLU A 11 -28.16 12.62 9.08
CA GLU A 11 -28.60 13.37 7.90
C GLU A 11 -28.44 14.89 8.08
N ARG A 12 -28.49 15.39 9.32
CA ARG A 12 -28.26 16.79 9.64
C ARG A 12 -26.81 17.23 9.46
N LEU A 13 -25.89 16.28 9.31
CA LEU A 13 -24.46 16.53 9.06
C LEU A 13 -24.12 16.61 7.57
N ALA A 14 -25.12 16.50 6.68
CA ALA A 14 -24.96 16.38 5.23
C ALA A 14 -24.38 17.62 4.50
N GLY A 15 -23.86 18.61 5.19
CA GLY A 15 -23.12 19.69 4.54
C GLY A 15 -23.66 21.11 4.80
N PRO A 16 -23.21 22.14 4.09
CA PRO A 16 -22.02 22.10 3.23
C PRO A 16 -20.73 21.94 4.04
N TYR A 17 -19.74 21.30 3.44
CA TYR A 17 -18.38 21.16 3.99
C TYR A 17 -17.43 22.16 3.31
N ASP A 18 -16.37 22.57 4.00
CA ASP A 18 -15.28 23.31 3.37
C ASP A 18 -14.41 22.35 2.55
N VAL A 19 -14.17 21.14 3.07
CA VAL A 19 -13.39 20.11 2.39
C VAL A 19 -14.02 18.72 2.60
N ILE A 20 -14.24 18.00 1.50
CA ILE A 20 -14.50 16.56 1.50
C ILE A 20 -13.24 15.84 1.04
N VAL A 21 -12.74 14.92 1.88
CA VAL A 21 -11.63 14.03 1.59
C VAL A 21 -12.18 12.64 1.26
N VAL A 22 -11.88 12.13 0.08
CA VAL A 22 -12.39 10.85 -0.42
C VAL A 22 -11.34 9.76 -0.25
N GLY A 23 -11.59 8.81 0.64
CA GLY A 23 -10.65 7.78 1.07
C GLY A 23 -9.91 8.17 2.34
N SER A 24 -9.51 7.17 3.11
CA SER A 24 -8.86 7.30 4.41
C SER A 24 -7.47 6.66 4.48
N GLY A 25 -6.90 6.26 3.35
CA GLY A 25 -5.52 5.79 3.23
C GLY A 25 -4.49 6.88 3.54
N TYR A 26 -3.23 6.68 3.18
CA TYR A 26 -2.16 7.65 3.47
C TYR A 26 -2.51 9.06 3.01
N GLY A 27 -2.90 9.23 1.76
CA GLY A 27 -3.26 10.55 1.22
C GLY A 27 -4.41 11.21 1.95
N GLY A 28 -5.52 10.49 2.14
CA GLY A 28 -6.71 11.04 2.80
C GLY A 28 -6.50 11.32 4.29
N ALA A 29 -5.84 10.44 5.02
CA ALA A 29 -5.56 10.62 6.43
C ALA A 29 -4.63 11.82 6.71
N ILE A 30 -3.58 11.97 5.89
CA ILE A 30 -2.65 13.12 5.97
C ILE A 30 -3.39 14.41 5.66
N THR A 31 -4.16 14.43 4.57
CA THR A 31 -4.98 15.58 4.18
C THR A 31 -5.91 16.01 5.31
N ALA A 32 -6.69 15.08 5.84
CA ALA A 32 -7.63 15.37 6.92
C ALA A 32 -6.93 15.87 8.19
N ALA A 33 -5.82 15.22 8.60
CA ALA A 33 -5.08 15.58 9.79
C ALA A 33 -4.46 16.98 9.69
N ARG A 34 -3.82 17.30 8.56
CA ARG A 34 -3.17 18.61 8.38
C ARG A 34 -4.17 19.75 8.27
N LEU A 35 -5.25 19.57 7.49
CA LEU A 35 -6.30 20.59 7.35
C LEU A 35 -7.06 20.82 8.66
N ALA A 36 -7.42 19.76 9.39
CA ALA A 36 -8.15 19.88 10.66
C ALA A 36 -7.34 20.59 11.77
N ASN A 37 -6.02 20.53 11.68
CA ASN A 37 -5.11 21.19 12.65
C ASN A 37 -4.41 22.42 12.06
N ALA A 38 -4.78 22.88 10.86
CA ALA A 38 -4.26 24.11 10.29
C ALA A 38 -4.66 25.33 11.14
N PRO A 39 -3.80 26.38 11.23
CA PRO A 39 -4.06 27.57 12.02
C PRO A 39 -5.03 28.52 11.30
N LEU A 40 -6.19 28.01 10.88
CA LEU A 40 -7.23 28.75 10.18
C LEU A 40 -8.33 29.21 11.15
N ASN A 41 -8.89 30.40 10.89
CA ASN A 41 -10.02 30.94 11.64
C ASN A 41 -11.04 31.58 10.67
N PRO A 42 -12.29 31.06 10.59
CA PRO A 42 -12.80 29.92 11.35
C PRO A 42 -12.14 28.59 10.97
N LYS A 43 -12.22 27.58 11.85
CA LYS A 43 -11.77 26.22 11.54
C LYS A 43 -12.60 25.60 10.43
N LEU A 44 -11.95 24.85 9.56
CA LEU A 44 -12.59 24.15 8.45
C LEU A 44 -13.53 23.03 8.92
N LYS A 45 -14.68 22.93 8.28
CA LYS A 45 -15.59 21.78 8.39
C LYS A 45 -15.15 20.71 7.41
N ILE A 46 -14.50 19.66 7.94
CA ILE A 46 -13.87 18.60 7.15
C ILE A 46 -14.66 17.29 7.29
N CYS A 47 -14.92 16.65 6.15
CA CYS A 47 -15.52 15.33 6.03
C CYS A 47 -14.55 14.36 5.36
N VAL A 48 -14.34 13.18 5.96
CA VAL A 48 -13.63 12.06 5.35
C VAL A 48 -14.64 10.98 5.02
N LEU A 49 -14.63 10.49 3.77
CA LEU A 49 -15.51 9.45 3.27
C LEU A 49 -14.70 8.18 2.97
N GLU A 50 -14.95 7.12 3.73
CA GLU A 50 -14.30 5.82 3.54
C GLU A 50 -15.33 4.77 3.09
N ARG A 51 -15.01 4.06 2.01
CA ARG A 51 -15.87 3.01 1.47
C ARG A 51 -16.00 1.81 2.41
N GLY A 52 -14.89 1.39 2.99
CA GLY A 52 -14.82 0.25 3.87
C GLY A 52 -15.29 0.55 5.29
N GLN A 53 -15.25 -0.45 6.13
CA GLN A 53 -15.61 -0.34 7.55
C GLN A 53 -14.39 -0.03 8.43
N GLU A 54 -14.62 0.34 9.67
CA GLU A 54 -13.58 0.45 10.70
C GLU A 54 -13.19 -0.94 11.20
N TRP A 55 -11.87 -1.20 11.31
CA TRP A 55 -11.29 -2.45 11.80
C TRP A 55 -10.53 -2.19 13.10
N PRO A 56 -11.18 -2.39 14.27
CA PRO A 56 -10.51 -2.24 15.55
C PRO A 56 -9.36 -3.25 15.72
N ILE A 57 -8.35 -2.87 16.50
CA ILE A 57 -7.25 -3.76 16.86
C ILE A 57 -7.81 -5.02 17.52
N GLY A 58 -7.31 -6.19 17.13
CA GLY A 58 -7.80 -7.50 17.59
C GLY A 58 -8.94 -8.09 16.75
N SER A 59 -9.44 -7.37 15.72
CA SER A 59 -10.53 -7.86 14.86
C SER A 59 -10.10 -8.36 13.49
N PHE A 60 -8.81 -8.30 13.18
CA PHE A 60 -8.31 -8.73 11.86
C PHE A 60 -8.34 -10.25 11.71
N PRO A 61 -8.69 -10.77 10.53
CA PRO A 61 -8.65 -12.19 10.21
C PRO A 61 -7.27 -12.82 10.43
N ASP A 62 -7.24 -13.97 11.08
CA ASP A 62 -6.01 -14.72 11.39
C ASP A 62 -6.07 -16.19 10.97
N THR A 63 -7.15 -16.60 10.29
CA THR A 63 -7.31 -17.88 9.60
C THR A 63 -7.68 -17.66 8.14
N ILE A 64 -7.42 -18.66 7.28
CA ILE A 64 -7.72 -18.56 5.85
C ILE A 64 -9.24 -18.42 5.57
N GLU A 65 -10.05 -19.06 6.39
CA GLU A 65 -11.52 -19.00 6.30
C GLU A 65 -12.00 -17.57 6.58
N HIS A 66 -11.52 -16.96 7.67
CA HIS A 66 -11.85 -15.57 8.00
C HIS A 66 -11.32 -14.58 6.96
N VAL A 67 -10.14 -14.81 6.38
CA VAL A 67 -9.63 -13.99 5.26
C VAL A 67 -10.56 -14.09 4.06
N ALA A 68 -11.01 -15.30 3.70
CA ALA A 68 -11.94 -15.51 2.59
C ALA A 68 -13.28 -14.81 2.84
N GLU A 69 -13.83 -14.89 4.06
CA GLU A 69 -15.06 -14.18 4.47
C GLU A 69 -14.93 -12.66 4.37
N GLN A 70 -13.74 -12.12 4.63
CA GLN A 70 -13.46 -10.69 4.58
C GLN A 70 -12.84 -10.25 3.24
N THR A 71 -12.88 -11.10 2.23
CA THR A 71 -12.53 -10.70 0.86
C THR A 71 -13.63 -9.85 0.25
N TYR A 72 -13.23 -8.72 -0.32
CA TYR A 72 -14.16 -7.80 -0.98
C TYR A 72 -14.81 -8.45 -2.21
N ASN A 73 -16.11 -8.30 -2.31
CA ASN A 73 -16.87 -8.59 -3.51
C ASN A 73 -17.98 -7.55 -3.64
N ALA A 74 -18.08 -6.89 -4.77
CA ALA A 74 -19.01 -5.78 -4.98
C ALA A 74 -20.50 -6.13 -4.71
N THR A 75 -20.88 -7.40 -4.84
CA THR A 75 -22.24 -7.89 -4.64
C THR A 75 -22.43 -8.58 -3.28
N LEU A 76 -21.49 -9.47 -2.93
CA LEU A 76 -21.64 -10.34 -1.76
C LEU A 76 -21.02 -9.76 -0.49
N ASN A 77 -19.93 -9.00 -0.62
CA ASN A 77 -19.23 -8.38 0.53
C ASN A 77 -18.58 -7.04 0.15
N PRO A 78 -19.36 -5.97 -0.09
CA PRO A 78 -18.84 -4.66 -0.48
C PRO A 78 -18.04 -3.96 0.62
N LEU A 79 -18.05 -4.49 1.84
CA LEU A 79 -17.33 -3.98 3.01
C LEU A 79 -16.12 -4.83 3.40
N GLY A 80 -15.73 -5.80 2.56
CA GLY A 80 -14.60 -6.69 2.81
C GLY A 80 -13.27 -5.93 2.87
N LEU A 81 -12.34 -6.44 3.70
CA LEU A 81 -11.02 -5.84 3.96
C LEU A 81 -10.04 -6.07 2.81
N TYR A 82 -9.99 -7.30 2.28
CA TYR A 82 -9.02 -7.69 1.26
C TYR A 82 -9.65 -7.60 -0.11
N GLN A 83 -9.08 -6.79 -0.97
CA GLN A 83 -9.54 -6.71 -2.36
C GLN A 83 -8.47 -7.25 -3.30
N VAL A 84 -8.90 -8.14 -4.20
CA VAL A 84 -8.08 -8.72 -5.26
C VAL A 84 -8.76 -8.40 -6.59
N ASP A 85 -8.15 -7.53 -7.37
CA ASP A 85 -8.63 -7.15 -8.70
C ASP A 85 -7.86 -7.95 -9.76
N VAL A 86 -8.54 -8.82 -10.50
CA VAL A 86 -7.92 -9.73 -11.47
C VAL A 86 -8.12 -9.22 -12.89
N HIS A 87 -7.01 -8.95 -13.57
CA HIS A 87 -6.95 -8.53 -14.97
C HIS A 87 -5.98 -9.43 -15.74
N THR A 88 -6.06 -9.42 -17.07
CA THR A 88 -5.21 -10.27 -17.91
C THR A 88 -3.71 -10.02 -17.69
N ALA A 89 -3.31 -8.75 -17.65
CA ALA A 89 -1.91 -8.37 -17.49
C ALA A 89 -1.42 -8.40 -16.05
N ILE A 90 -2.32 -8.18 -15.07
CA ILE A 90 -1.92 -7.95 -13.69
C ILE A 90 -3.03 -8.32 -12.70
N VAL A 91 -2.65 -8.88 -11.56
CA VAL A 91 -3.48 -9.04 -10.37
C VAL A 91 -3.05 -8.00 -9.35
N ILE A 92 -4.00 -7.27 -8.77
CA ILE A 92 -3.74 -6.20 -7.82
C ILE A 92 -4.31 -6.58 -6.46
N ILE A 93 -3.48 -6.49 -5.42
CA ILE A 93 -3.86 -6.77 -4.03
C ILE A 93 -3.87 -5.45 -3.25
N ARG A 94 -4.99 -5.15 -2.60
CA ARG A 94 -5.15 -3.91 -1.81
C ARG A 94 -6.09 -4.10 -0.62
N GLY A 95 -6.01 -3.20 0.36
CA GLY A 95 -6.90 -3.17 1.52
C GLY A 95 -8.03 -2.16 1.35
N SER A 96 -9.19 -2.46 1.97
CA SER A 96 -10.36 -1.58 2.04
C SER A 96 -10.86 -1.49 3.48
N GLY A 97 -10.92 -0.29 4.02
CA GLY A 97 -11.33 -0.03 5.40
C GLY A 97 -10.80 1.30 5.89
N LEU A 98 -11.24 1.75 7.05
CA LEU A 98 -10.75 2.98 7.65
C LEU A 98 -9.25 2.87 7.91
N SER A 99 -8.46 3.62 7.15
CA SER A 99 -7.00 3.59 7.03
C SER A 99 -6.48 3.01 5.69
N GLY A 100 -7.35 2.53 4.83
CA GLY A 100 -7.00 2.00 3.50
C GLY A 100 -6.01 0.82 3.57
N THR A 101 -5.17 0.68 2.55
CA THR A 101 -4.17 -0.40 2.46
C THR A 101 -3.13 -0.36 3.57
N SER A 102 -2.99 0.74 4.35
CA SER A 102 -2.09 0.76 5.51
C SER A 102 -2.45 -0.32 6.55
N LEU A 103 -3.70 -0.80 6.57
CA LEU A 103 -4.15 -1.90 7.42
C LEU A 103 -3.42 -3.22 7.13
N VAL A 104 -3.11 -3.48 5.85
CA VAL A 104 -2.63 -4.78 5.35
C VAL A 104 -1.33 -4.73 4.55
N ASN A 105 -0.64 -3.58 4.49
CA ASN A 105 0.69 -3.48 3.86
C ASN A 105 1.81 -4.04 4.75
N ALA A 106 3.01 -4.16 4.20
CA ALA A 106 4.20 -4.66 4.91
C ALA A 106 4.98 -3.57 5.67
N ASN A 107 4.51 -2.34 5.72
CA ASN A 107 5.03 -1.19 6.50
C ASN A 107 6.39 -0.62 6.06
N VAL A 108 6.94 -1.02 4.95
CA VAL A 108 8.28 -0.58 4.50
C VAL A 108 8.25 0.89 4.11
N ALA A 109 9.05 1.70 4.81
CA ALA A 109 9.12 3.16 4.68
C ALA A 109 10.47 3.59 4.07
N THR A 110 10.70 3.20 2.82
CA THR A 110 11.96 3.48 2.12
C THR A 110 11.79 4.68 1.19
N ARG A 111 12.78 5.56 1.18
CA ARG A 111 12.86 6.69 0.23
C ARG A 111 13.40 6.17 -1.11
N PRO A 112 12.84 6.61 -2.24
CA PRO A 112 13.43 6.31 -3.55
C PRO A 112 14.74 7.07 -3.74
N GLU A 113 15.57 6.62 -4.67
CA GLU A 113 16.74 7.37 -5.10
C GLU A 113 16.32 8.65 -5.85
N PRO A 114 17.11 9.75 -5.77
CA PRO A 114 16.73 11.03 -6.38
C PRO A 114 16.47 10.97 -7.89
N ASP A 115 17.17 10.11 -8.63
CA ASP A 115 17.02 9.95 -10.08
C ASP A 115 15.67 9.31 -10.49
N CYS A 116 14.93 8.73 -9.54
CA CYS A 116 13.54 8.33 -9.73
C CYS A 116 12.65 9.49 -10.21
N PHE A 117 13.00 10.73 -9.85
CA PHE A 117 12.24 11.93 -10.16
C PHE A 117 12.67 12.63 -11.46
N ASP A 118 13.66 12.12 -12.20
CA ASP A 118 14.22 12.81 -13.39
C ASP A 118 13.21 13.06 -14.50
N THR A 119 12.20 12.20 -14.62
CA THR A 119 11.12 12.34 -15.62
C THR A 119 9.87 13.04 -15.11
N TRP A 120 9.88 13.49 -13.85
CA TRP A 120 8.74 14.13 -13.21
C TRP A 120 8.67 15.63 -13.52
N PRO A 121 7.57 16.33 -13.20
CA PRO A 121 7.49 17.78 -13.38
C PRO A 121 8.67 18.52 -12.77
N ALA A 122 9.11 19.59 -13.42
CA ALA A 122 10.31 20.36 -13.06
C ALA A 122 10.31 20.77 -11.58
N ALA A 123 9.16 21.14 -11.04
CA ALA A 123 9.02 21.53 -9.64
C ALA A 123 9.34 20.36 -8.67
N ILE A 124 8.97 19.14 -8.99
CA ILE A 124 9.29 17.95 -8.16
C ILE A 124 10.76 17.57 -8.35
N ARG A 125 11.24 17.51 -9.60
CA ARG A 125 12.62 17.21 -9.93
C ARG A 125 13.60 18.15 -9.22
N GLN A 126 13.34 19.46 -9.28
CA GLN A 126 14.15 20.46 -8.60
C GLN A 126 14.10 20.30 -7.08
N ALA A 127 12.91 20.08 -6.50
CA ALA A 127 12.75 19.88 -5.07
C ALA A 127 13.48 18.61 -4.56
N ALA A 128 13.59 17.56 -5.38
CA ALA A 128 14.34 16.34 -5.08
C ALA A 128 15.87 16.53 -5.10
N GLN A 129 16.37 17.54 -5.81
CA GLN A 129 17.81 17.89 -5.83
C GLN A 129 18.22 18.79 -4.65
N ILE A 130 17.27 19.40 -3.94
CA ILE A 130 17.57 20.25 -2.78
C ILE A 130 17.83 19.36 -1.57
N PRO A 131 18.98 19.52 -0.86
CA PRO A 131 19.28 18.75 0.34
C PRO A 131 18.22 18.91 1.43
N GLU A 132 17.99 17.85 2.19
CA GLU A 132 17.08 17.88 3.34
C GLU A 132 17.49 18.98 4.35
N GLY A 133 16.49 19.63 4.93
CA GLY A 133 16.67 20.77 5.84
C GLY A 133 16.62 22.14 5.16
N ASN A 134 16.86 22.22 3.86
CA ASN A 134 16.76 23.48 3.12
C ASN A 134 15.32 23.75 2.67
N ALA A 135 14.98 25.03 2.52
CA ALA A 135 13.66 25.44 2.03
C ALA A 135 13.40 24.88 0.62
N GLY A 136 12.20 24.40 0.39
CA GLY A 136 11.78 23.81 -0.90
C GLY A 136 12.20 22.35 -1.13
N SER A 137 12.98 21.75 -0.24
CA SER A 137 13.38 20.35 -0.36
C SER A 137 12.20 19.39 -0.27
N LEU A 138 12.10 18.46 -1.23
CA LEU A 138 11.12 17.37 -1.18
C LEU A 138 11.34 16.46 0.04
N TRP A 139 12.59 16.27 0.45
CA TRP A 139 12.97 15.39 1.57
C TRP A 139 12.48 15.88 2.93
N ASN A 140 12.14 17.16 3.07
CA ASN A 140 11.52 17.69 4.28
C ASN A 140 10.12 17.10 4.50
N TYR A 141 9.38 16.83 3.42
CA TYR A 141 8.06 16.21 3.50
C TYR A 141 8.17 14.71 3.82
N TYR A 142 9.20 14.02 3.29
CA TYR A 142 9.51 12.65 3.70
C TYR A 142 9.78 12.57 5.19
N ARG A 143 10.68 13.40 5.72
CA ARG A 143 10.99 13.46 7.16
C ARG A 143 9.75 13.75 8.01
N ARG A 144 8.86 14.64 7.56
CA ARG A 144 7.59 14.94 8.25
C ARG A 144 6.69 13.72 8.34
N ALA A 145 6.57 12.97 7.25
CA ALA A 145 5.79 11.74 7.20
C ALA A 145 6.42 10.63 8.07
N GLU A 146 7.72 10.41 7.96
CA GLU A 146 8.48 9.46 8.79
C GLU A 146 8.30 9.73 10.29
N SER A 147 8.45 10.98 10.70
CA SER A 147 8.29 11.41 12.10
C SER A 147 6.86 11.14 12.61
N THR A 148 5.83 11.46 11.82
CA THR A 148 4.43 11.25 12.24
C THR A 148 4.05 9.77 12.29
N LEU A 149 4.61 8.96 11.37
CA LEU A 149 4.40 7.51 11.32
C LEU A 149 5.29 6.73 12.28
N GLY A 150 6.26 7.39 12.95
CA GLY A 150 7.19 6.72 13.86
C GLY A 150 8.01 5.64 13.14
N VAL A 151 8.64 6.03 12.04
CA VAL A 151 9.42 5.15 11.18
C VAL A 151 10.81 4.92 11.76
N GLY A 152 11.28 3.67 11.73
CA GLY A 152 12.64 3.29 12.13
C GLY A 152 12.96 1.85 11.78
N PRO A 153 14.22 1.43 11.87
CA PRO A 153 14.62 0.05 11.61
C PRO A 153 14.20 -0.88 12.74
N HIS A 154 14.11 -2.18 12.44
CA HIS A 154 13.95 -3.20 13.49
C HIS A 154 15.19 -3.23 14.40
N PRO A 155 15.06 -3.14 15.75
CA PRO A 155 16.20 -2.99 16.67
C PRO A 155 17.20 -4.13 16.60
N ASN A 156 16.75 -5.35 16.29
CA ASN A 156 17.58 -6.57 16.18
C ASN A 156 17.41 -7.24 14.81
N GLY A 157 17.14 -6.48 13.73
CA GLY A 157 16.78 -7.02 12.42
C GLY A 157 17.82 -7.99 11.84
N LEU A 158 19.12 -7.72 12.00
CA LEU A 158 20.20 -8.59 11.52
C LEU A 158 20.26 -9.96 12.21
N GLN A 159 19.61 -10.12 13.37
CA GLN A 159 19.55 -11.39 14.09
C GLN A 159 18.40 -12.28 13.62
N LEU A 160 17.44 -11.75 12.85
CA LEU A 160 16.33 -12.54 12.31
C LEU A 160 16.87 -13.57 11.29
N LEU A 161 16.43 -14.82 11.43
CA LEU A 161 16.90 -15.91 10.56
C LEU A 161 16.58 -15.68 9.09
N LYS A 162 15.45 -15.06 8.78
CA LYS A 162 15.08 -14.68 7.40
C LYS A 162 16.04 -13.65 6.79
N ILE A 163 16.56 -12.72 7.59
CA ILE A 163 17.55 -11.72 7.14
C ILE A 163 18.90 -12.39 6.94
N GLN A 164 19.31 -13.29 7.83
CA GLN A 164 20.52 -14.09 7.65
C GLN A 164 20.43 -14.98 6.40
N ALA A 165 19.25 -15.53 6.10
CA ALA A 165 19.01 -16.28 4.87
C ALA A 165 19.11 -15.37 3.62
N LEU A 166 18.51 -14.18 3.64
CA LEU A 166 18.63 -13.20 2.55
C LEU A 166 20.10 -12.78 2.33
N GLN A 167 20.88 -12.62 3.41
CA GLN A 167 22.29 -12.23 3.38
C GLN A 167 23.20 -13.25 2.66
N LYS A 168 22.85 -14.55 2.61
CA LYS A 168 23.71 -15.56 1.98
C LYS A 168 24.04 -15.23 0.52
N ARG A 169 23.02 -14.97 -0.29
CA ARG A 169 23.23 -14.60 -1.69
C ARG A 169 23.92 -13.25 -1.84
N ALA A 170 23.53 -12.26 -1.03
CA ALA A 170 24.20 -10.97 -1.02
C ALA A 170 25.70 -11.09 -0.72
N THR A 171 26.08 -11.97 0.20
CA THR A 171 27.49 -12.24 0.53
C THR A 171 28.28 -12.83 -0.65
N GLU A 172 27.69 -13.74 -1.43
CA GLU A 172 28.32 -14.27 -2.66
C GLU A 172 28.67 -13.16 -3.67
N LEU A 173 27.91 -12.08 -3.64
CA LEU A 173 28.10 -10.91 -4.50
C LEU A 173 28.95 -9.79 -3.85
N GLY A 174 29.53 -10.05 -2.67
CA GLY A 174 30.27 -9.03 -1.90
C GLY A 174 29.39 -7.91 -1.35
N LYS A 175 28.07 -8.11 -1.25
CA LYS A 175 27.07 -7.14 -0.80
C LYS A 175 26.56 -7.46 0.61
N LYS A 176 25.91 -6.48 1.21
CA LYS A 176 25.22 -6.62 2.51
C LYS A 176 23.74 -6.35 2.33
N VAL A 177 22.91 -7.05 3.12
CA VAL A 177 21.50 -6.73 3.30
C VAL A 177 21.40 -5.45 4.13
N GLU A 178 20.60 -4.52 3.66
CA GLU A 178 20.26 -3.28 4.36
C GLU A 178 19.04 -3.53 5.25
N LEU A 179 19.05 -3.05 6.49
CA LEU A 179 17.83 -2.99 7.29
C LEU A 179 16.97 -1.83 6.81
N LEU A 180 15.72 -2.13 6.54
CA LEU A 180 14.74 -1.16 6.09
C LEU A 180 14.18 -0.35 7.27
N ASN A 181 13.88 0.91 7.02
CA ASN A 181 12.99 1.66 7.88
C ASN A 181 11.56 1.16 7.69
N ILE A 182 10.85 0.91 8.77
CA ILE A 182 9.49 0.39 8.77
C ILE A 182 8.60 1.18 9.73
N ALA A 183 7.32 1.31 9.40
CA ALA A 183 6.33 1.95 10.25
C ALA A 183 5.77 0.96 11.29
N VAL A 184 6.63 0.52 12.21
CA VAL A 184 6.31 -0.43 13.28
C VAL A 184 6.87 0.09 14.61
N ASN A 185 6.07 -0.03 15.66
CA ASN A 185 6.42 0.44 16.98
C ASN A 185 7.13 -0.64 17.81
N PHE A 186 8.31 -0.34 18.31
CA PHE A 186 9.10 -1.23 19.17
C PHE A 186 9.26 -0.71 20.61
N ASP A 187 9.01 0.57 20.85
CA ASP A 187 9.46 1.26 22.07
C ASP A 187 8.34 1.78 22.95
N GLN A 188 7.21 2.18 22.37
CA GLN A 188 6.17 2.92 23.07
C GLN A 188 4.92 2.08 23.32
N GLU A 189 4.29 2.28 24.49
CA GLU A 189 2.96 1.75 24.78
C GLU A 189 2.08 2.86 25.35
N GLY A 190 0.80 2.81 25.06
CA GLY A 190 -0.17 3.77 25.60
C GLY A 190 -1.25 4.17 24.60
N PRO A 191 -2.24 4.91 25.09
CA PRO A 191 -3.36 5.37 24.28
C PRO A 191 -2.96 6.54 23.38
N VAL A 192 -3.49 6.53 22.15
CA VAL A 192 -3.53 7.70 21.26
C VAL A 192 -4.95 8.24 21.31
N PHE A 193 -5.13 9.41 21.94
CA PHE A 193 -6.44 9.98 22.22
C PHE A 193 -7.01 10.73 21.01
N THR A 194 -8.34 10.76 20.94
CA THR A 194 -9.14 11.60 20.07
C THR A 194 -9.84 12.71 20.86
N ARG A 195 -10.44 13.67 20.16
CA ARG A 195 -11.11 14.81 20.81
C ARG A 195 -12.29 14.43 21.71
N ASP A 196 -12.98 13.34 21.37
CA ASP A 196 -14.14 12.82 22.13
C ASP A 196 -13.73 11.89 23.29
N GLY A 197 -12.44 11.86 23.66
CA GLY A 197 -11.91 11.06 24.76
C GLY A 197 -11.75 9.58 24.43
N LYS A 198 -12.11 9.14 23.23
CA LYS A 198 -11.79 7.79 22.75
C LYS A 198 -10.29 7.66 22.47
N SER A 199 -9.78 6.46 22.44
CA SER A 199 -8.37 6.21 22.18
C SER A 199 -8.14 4.94 21.39
N VAL A 200 -7.07 4.94 20.59
CA VAL A 200 -6.51 3.73 19.97
C VAL A 200 -5.30 3.31 20.78
N MET A 201 -5.24 2.05 21.23
CA MET A 201 -4.15 1.56 22.06
C MET A 201 -2.94 1.16 21.18
N ARG A 202 -1.81 1.83 21.39
CA ARG A 202 -0.51 1.47 20.79
C ARG A 202 0.22 0.48 21.68
N ARG A 203 0.82 -0.57 21.10
CA ARG A 203 1.63 -1.57 21.79
C ARG A 203 2.93 -1.83 21.05
N LYS A 204 3.88 -2.49 21.73
CA LYS A 204 5.15 -2.91 21.12
C LYS A 204 4.95 -4.11 20.20
N CYS A 205 5.77 -4.17 19.15
CA CYS A 205 5.80 -5.32 18.25
C CYS A 205 6.31 -6.57 18.97
N ILE A 206 5.62 -7.69 18.75
CA ILE A 206 5.96 -9.01 19.30
C ILE A 206 6.56 -9.94 18.25
N ASN A 207 6.96 -9.45 17.10
CA ASN A 207 7.57 -10.20 16.00
C ASN A 207 6.71 -11.34 15.43
N CYS A 208 5.40 -11.23 15.47
CA CYS A 208 4.47 -12.30 15.04
C CYS A 208 4.44 -12.56 13.53
N GLY A 209 4.84 -11.61 12.68
CA GLY A 209 4.85 -11.75 11.22
C GLY A 209 3.53 -11.47 10.50
N ASP A 210 2.45 -11.15 11.20
CA ASP A 210 1.08 -11.07 10.66
C ASP A 210 0.70 -9.67 10.10
N CYS A 211 1.68 -8.81 9.77
CA CYS A 211 1.39 -7.43 9.36
C CYS A 211 0.47 -7.33 8.13
N MET A 212 0.61 -8.25 7.16
CA MET A 212 -0.14 -8.22 5.89
C MET A 212 -1.58 -8.72 5.99
N THR A 213 -1.97 -9.36 7.07
CA THR A 213 -3.38 -9.69 7.35
C THR A 213 -4.04 -8.71 8.31
N GLY A 214 -3.27 -7.75 8.83
CA GLY A 214 -3.71 -6.75 9.79
C GLY A 214 -3.14 -7.01 11.19
N CYS A 215 -2.75 -5.93 11.87
CA CYS A 215 -2.05 -6.03 13.15
C CYS A 215 -3.03 -6.14 14.32
N ASN A 216 -3.28 -7.34 14.83
CA ASN A 216 -4.09 -7.58 16.01
C ASN A 216 -3.41 -7.16 17.33
N VAL A 217 -2.11 -6.83 17.30
CA VAL A 217 -1.34 -6.39 18.47
C VAL A 217 -1.48 -4.89 18.72
N GLY A 218 -1.63 -4.08 17.65
CA GLY A 218 -1.62 -2.62 17.75
C GLY A 218 -0.20 -2.03 17.70
N ALA A 219 0.76 -2.77 17.13
CA ALA A 219 2.15 -2.33 16.98
C ALA A 219 2.46 -1.70 15.61
N LYS A 220 1.62 -1.94 14.63
CA LYS A 220 1.76 -1.38 13.28
C LYS A 220 1.33 0.08 13.29
N ASN A 221 2.23 1.00 12.91
CA ASN A 221 1.97 2.43 12.82
C ASN A 221 1.21 2.78 11.53
N THR A 222 -0.01 2.24 11.39
CA THR A 222 -0.93 2.58 10.32
C THR A 222 -1.37 4.04 10.44
N VAL A 223 -2.01 4.60 9.43
CA VAL A 223 -2.63 5.92 9.58
C VAL A 223 -3.80 5.91 10.56
N TYR A 224 -4.37 4.73 10.90
CA TYR A 224 -5.32 4.54 11.99
C TYR A 224 -4.70 4.83 13.37
N MET A 225 -3.38 4.60 13.52
CA MET A 225 -2.63 4.80 14.76
C MET A 225 -1.96 6.17 14.83
N SER A 226 -2.00 6.97 13.77
CA SER A 226 -1.24 8.21 13.64
C SER A 226 -2.10 9.37 13.13
N TYR A 227 -2.29 9.52 11.83
CA TYR A 227 -2.96 10.68 11.22
C TYR A 227 -4.47 10.75 11.49
N LEU A 228 -5.20 9.63 11.47
CA LEU A 228 -6.66 9.67 11.68
C LEU A 228 -7.06 10.11 13.11
N PRO A 229 -6.38 9.68 14.20
CA PRO A 229 -6.59 10.28 15.51
C PRO A 229 -6.34 11.80 15.55
N LEU A 230 -5.28 12.27 14.87
CA LEU A 230 -4.99 13.70 14.74
C LEU A 230 -6.10 14.44 13.97
N ALA A 231 -6.64 13.85 12.91
CA ALA A 231 -7.77 14.42 12.18
C ALA A 231 -9.01 14.56 13.09
N LYS A 232 -9.34 13.51 13.87
CA LYS A 232 -10.43 13.55 14.85
C LYS A 232 -10.17 14.59 15.95
N LEU A 233 -8.95 14.69 16.45
CA LEU A 233 -8.56 15.68 17.44
C LEU A 233 -8.78 17.11 16.92
N GLY A 234 -8.47 17.35 15.64
CA GLY A 234 -8.72 18.62 14.94
C GLY A 234 -10.19 18.90 14.64
N GLY A 235 -11.09 17.92 14.78
CA GLY A 235 -12.53 18.05 14.57
C GLY A 235 -13.06 17.52 13.23
N ALA A 236 -12.26 16.78 12.46
CA ALA A 236 -12.74 16.14 11.24
C ALA A 236 -13.81 15.06 11.55
N GLN A 237 -14.84 15.02 10.71
CA GLN A 237 -15.87 14.00 10.71
C GLN A 237 -15.44 12.86 9.77
N ILE A 238 -15.49 11.61 10.23
CA ILE A 238 -15.04 10.45 9.47
C ILE A 238 -16.22 9.50 9.29
N PHE A 239 -16.69 9.34 8.05
CA PHE A 239 -17.79 8.44 7.72
C PHE A 239 -17.26 7.22 6.98
N THR A 240 -17.44 6.05 7.60
CA THR A 240 -17.14 4.74 6.99
C THR A 240 -18.34 4.21 6.22
N GLN A 241 -18.14 3.12 5.46
CA GLN A 241 -19.18 2.46 4.64
C GLN A 241 -19.82 3.40 3.60
N THR A 242 -19.08 4.43 3.18
CA THR A 242 -19.55 5.50 2.30
C THR A 242 -18.65 5.61 1.07
N ALA A 243 -19.08 4.99 -0.03
CA ALA A 243 -18.35 4.97 -1.30
C ALA A 243 -18.71 6.19 -2.15
N VAL A 244 -17.73 6.99 -2.54
CA VAL A 244 -17.91 8.06 -3.55
C VAL A 244 -17.97 7.42 -4.93
N ARG A 245 -18.96 7.84 -5.73
CA ARG A 245 -19.19 7.35 -7.09
C ARG A 245 -18.59 8.26 -8.15
N HIS A 246 -18.88 9.54 -8.06
CA HIS A 246 -18.38 10.60 -8.95
C HIS A 246 -18.51 11.97 -8.27
N VAL A 247 -17.88 12.97 -8.86
CA VAL A 247 -17.97 14.39 -8.45
C VAL A 247 -18.42 15.23 -9.64
N GLU A 248 -19.22 16.25 -9.37
CA GLU A 248 -19.74 17.17 -10.38
C GLU A 248 -19.59 18.61 -9.89
N LYS A 249 -19.39 19.56 -10.81
CA LYS A 249 -19.38 20.98 -10.48
C LYS A 249 -20.80 21.41 -10.11
N SER A 250 -20.94 22.22 -9.07
CA SER A 250 -22.21 22.78 -8.60
C SER A 250 -22.08 24.27 -8.35
N ASN A 251 -23.23 24.95 -8.11
CA ASN A 251 -23.26 26.38 -7.76
C ASN A 251 -22.60 26.66 -6.39
N GLN A 252 -22.40 25.64 -5.54
CA GLN A 252 -21.81 25.75 -4.21
C GLN A 252 -20.44 25.08 -4.11
N GLY A 253 -19.74 24.90 -5.23
CA GLY A 253 -18.47 24.19 -5.32
C GLY A 253 -18.61 22.83 -6.00
N TRP A 254 -18.54 21.73 -5.26
CA TRP A 254 -18.57 20.35 -5.75
C TRP A 254 -19.70 19.56 -5.13
N ALA A 255 -20.48 18.89 -5.96
CA ALA A 255 -21.45 17.86 -5.56
C ALA A 255 -20.75 16.50 -5.60
N VAL A 256 -20.75 15.79 -4.48
CA VAL A 256 -20.10 14.48 -4.29
C VAL A 256 -21.20 13.44 -4.16
N SER A 257 -21.36 12.61 -5.18
CA SER A 257 -22.32 11.49 -5.20
C SER A 257 -21.76 10.31 -4.40
N VAL A 258 -22.49 9.86 -3.40
CA VAL A 258 -22.09 8.80 -2.50
C VAL A 258 -23.09 7.66 -2.46
N ARG A 259 -22.58 6.45 -2.27
CA ARG A 259 -23.35 5.27 -1.87
C ARG A 259 -22.97 4.87 -0.47
N ARG A 260 -23.91 4.98 0.46
CA ARG A 260 -23.75 4.59 1.86
C ARG A 260 -24.33 3.20 2.08
N HIS A 261 -23.51 2.28 2.55
CA HIS A 261 -23.94 0.96 2.95
C HIS A 261 -24.43 0.99 4.42
N LYS A 262 -25.68 0.58 4.65
CA LYS A 262 -26.24 0.34 5.99
C LYS A 262 -25.79 -1.01 6.55
N ASN A 263 -25.56 -1.95 5.65
CA ASN A 263 -24.97 -3.27 5.86
C ASN A 263 -24.51 -3.85 4.52
N ARG A 264 -24.11 -5.12 4.47
CA ARG A 264 -23.63 -5.80 3.25
C ARG A 264 -24.64 -5.79 2.08
N PHE A 265 -25.93 -5.72 2.37
CA PHE A 265 -27.00 -5.91 1.38
C PHE A 265 -27.86 -4.67 1.14
N ALA A 266 -27.80 -3.70 2.05
CA ALA A 266 -28.62 -2.50 1.98
C ALA A 266 -27.75 -1.25 1.87
N PHE A 267 -28.10 -0.35 0.94
CA PHE A 267 -27.45 0.93 0.76
C PHE A 267 -28.47 2.03 0.45
N GLU A 268 -28.04 3.24 0.59
CA GLU A 268 -28.73 4.45 0.13
C GLU A 268 -27.77 5.34 -0.64
N ASP A 269 -28.25 6.01 -1.66
CA ASP A 269 -27.48 6.98 -2.42
C ASP A 269 -27.80 8.39 -1.89
N ALA A 270 -26.79 9.24 -1.78
CA ALA A 270 -26.90 10.61 -1.30
C ALA A 270 -25.92 11.53 -2.05
N THR A 271 -26.10 12.83 -1.91
CA THR A 271 -25.17 13.83 -2.43
C THR A 271 -24.73 14.75 -1.30
N LEU A 272 -23.43 14.91 -1.15
CA LEU A 272 -22.82 15.89 -0.24
C LEU A 272 -22.25 17.04 -1.06
N VAL A 273 -22.11 18.22 -0.42
CA VAL A 273 -21.59 19.42 -1.09
C VAL A 273 -20.38 19.95 -0.32
N ALA A 274 -19.34 20.34 -1.07
CA ALA A 274 -18.15 20.98 -0.49
C ALA A 274 -17.55 22.03 -1.42
N SER A 275 -16.88 23.02 -0.82
CA SER A 275 -16.08 24.00 -1.58
C SER A 275 -14.88 23.32 -2.25
N ASN A 276 -14.23 22.36 -1.55
CA ASN A 276 -13.07 21.63 -2.02
C ASN A 276 -13.27 20.13 -1.89
N VAL A 277 -12.72 19.37 -2.83
CA VAL A 277 -12.68 17.89 -2.81
C VAL A 277 -11.24 17.41 -3.03
N VAL A 278 -10.76 16.54 -2.15
CA VAL A 278 -9.47 15.86 -2.31
C VAL A 278 -9.72 14.38 -2.51
N LEU A 279 -9.45 13.89 -3.71
CA LEU A 279 -9.53 12.48 -4.04
C LEU A 279 -8.27 11.77 -3.54
N ALA A 280 -8.45 10.79 -2.66
CA ALA A 280 -7.41 9.98 -2.03
C ALA A 280 -7.88 8.52 -1.86
N ALA A 281 -8.68 8.05 -2.82
CA ALA A 281 -9.28 6.71 -2.84
C ALA A 281 -8.32 5.61 -3.36
N GLY A 282 -7.04 5.95 -3.51
CA GLY A 282 -5.99 5.11 -4.07
C GLY A 282 -6.01 5.09 -5.61
N THR A 283 -4.96 4.54 -6.19
CA THR A 283 -4.71 4.53 -7.64
C THR A 283 -5.94 4.18 -8.47
N LEU A 284 -6.58 3.05 -8.17
CA LEU A 284 -7.76 2.63 -8.91
C LEU A 284 -9.00 3.47 -8.55
N GLY A 285 -9.21 3.77 -7.26
CA GLY A 285 -10.42 4.45 -6.80
C GLY A 285 -10.51 5.90 -7.26
N SER A 286 -9.45 6.69 -7.13
CA SER A 286 -9.45 8.09 -7.58
C SER A 286 -9.56 8.20 -9.10
N THR A 287 -8.86 7.34 -9.83
CA THR A 287 -8.99 7.28 -11.30
C THR A 287 -10.41 6.90 -11.73
N GLU A 288 -11.02 5.89 -11.08
CA GLU A 288 -12.38 5.44 -11.36
C GLU A 288 -13.41 6.54 -11.11
N ILE A 289 -13.27 7.29 -10.00
CA ILE A 289 -14.14 8.44 -9.67
C ILE A 289 -14.04 9.52 -10.75
N LEU A 290 -12.82 9.88 -11.17
CA LEU A 290 -12.64 10.89 -12.23
C LEU A 290 -13.16 10.41 -13.59
N LEU A 291 -12.93 9.15 -13.97
CA LEU A 291 -13.49 8.59 -15.20
C LEU A 291 -15.02 8.58 -15.20
N ARG A 292 -15.66 8.26 -14.07
CA ARG A 292 -17.11 8.39 -13.92
C ARG A 292 -17.60 9.82 -13.97
N SER A 293 -16.85 10.75 -13.38
CA SER A 293 -17.13 12.19 -13.43
C SER A 293 -17.04 12.71 -14.87
N GLN A 294 -16.05 12.25 -15.64
CA GLN A 294 -15.93 12.57 -17.07
C GLN A 294 -17.13 12.03 -17.87
N ALA A 295 -17.57 10.82 -17.60
CA ALA A 295 -18.75 10.24 -18.24
C ALA A 295 -20.06 11.01 -17.89
N LYS A 296 -20.03 11.81 -16.80
CA LYS A 296 -21.10 12.74 -16.39
C LYS A 296 -20.93 14.16 -16.89
N GLY A 297 -19.92 14.42 -17.70
CA GLY A 297 -19.70 15.72 -18.34
C GLY A 297 -18.62 16.60 -17.68
N LEU A 298 -17.89 16.12 -16.67
CA LEU A 298 -16.75 16.85 -16.15
C LEU A 298 -15.63 16.83 -17.20
N SER A 299 -15.17 18.01 -17.62
CA SER A 299 -14.03 18.16 -18.52
C SER A 299 -12.75 17.76 -17.78
N LEU A 300 -11.90 16.93 -18.37
CA LEU A 300 -10.63 16.48 -17.80
C LEU A 300 -9.55 16.41 -18.87
N ALA A 301 -8.30 16.49 -18.45
CA ALA A 301 -7.16 16.25 -19.31
C ALA A 301 -7.25 14.91 -20.03
N PRO A 302 -6.82 14.79 -21.32
CA PRO A 302 -6.96 13.58 -22.13
C PRO A 302 -6.15 12.40 -21.59
N GLY A 303 -5.16 12.65 -20.73
CA GLY A 303 -4.30 11.65 -20.11
C GLY A 303 -4.93 10.87 -18.94
N ILE A 304 -6.21 11.11 -18.59
CA ILE A 304 -6.86 10.35 -17.51
C ILE A 304 -6.80 8.85 -17.76
N GLY A 305 -6.40 8.10 -16.73
CA GLY A 305 -6.21 6.65 -16.77
C GLY A 305 -4.84 6.19 -17.29
N SER A 306 -3.98 7.07 -17.80
CA SER A 306 -2.65 6.72 -18.34
C SER A 306 -1.59 6.53 -17.25
N ARG A 307 -0.42 6.03 -17.66
CA ARG A 307 0.75 5.79 -16.79
C ARG A 307 0.46 4.85 -15.62
N PHE A 308 -0.46 3.91 -15.80
CA PHE A 308 -0.65 2.85 -14.82
C PHE A 308 0.54 1.89 -14.84
N GLY A 309 1.04 1.54 -13.65
CA GLY A 309 2.12 0.58 -13.43
C GLY A 309 1.92 -0.20 -12.14
N GLY A 310 2.70 -1.28 -11.98
CA GLY A 310 2.71 -2.15 -10.80
C GLY A 310 3.95 -1.96 -9.94
N ASN A 311 4.70 -0.85 -10.11
CA ASN A 311 5.94 -0.56 -9.39
C ASN A 311 7.05 -1.63 -9.61
N GLY A 312 6.97 -2.37 -10.73
CA GLY A 312 7.89 -3.47 -11.02
C GLY A 312 7.81 -4.64 -10.03
N ASP A 313 6.69 -4.81 -9.34
CA ASP A 313 6.51 -5.87 -8.35
C ASP A 313 6.65 -7.26 -8.96
N PHE A 314 7.43 -8.12 -8.29
CA PHE A 314 7.59 -9.52 -8.64
C PHE A 314 7.74 -10.36 -7.35
N PHE A 315 7.27 -11.61 -7.39
CA PHE A 315 7.35 -12.52 -6.25
C PHE A 315 8.15 -13.77 -6.61
N GLY A 316 9.03 -14.19 -5.72
CA GLY A 316 9.78 -15.43 -5.82
C GLY A 316 9.80 -16.20 -4.51
N THR A 317 10.22 -17.46 -4.53
CA THR A 317 10.32 -18.27 -3.32
C THR A 317 11.48 -19.25 -3.40
N ALA A 318 12.40 -19.17 -2.43
CA ALA A 318 13.32 -20.24 -2.10
C ALA A 318 12.61 -21.23 -1.18
N TYR A 319 12.25 -22.39 -1.68
CA TYR A 319 11.43 -23.37 -0.98
C TYR A 319 12.27 -24.49 -0.37
N ASN A 320 12.03 -24.74 0.94
CA ASN A 320 12.56 -25.90 1.64
C ASN A 320 14.10 -25.95 1.67
N SER A 321 14.72 -24.87 2.11
CA SER A 321 16.18 -24.72 2.25
C SER A 321 16.77 -25.66 3.32
N ASP A 322 18.09 -25.77 3.36
CA ASP A 322 18.78 -26.62 4.34
C ASP A 322 18.86 -25.99 5.74
N GLN A 323 18.29 -24.80 5.93
CA GLN A 323 18.22 -24.11 7.23
C GLN A 323 16.81 -23.63 7.52
N ILE A 324 16.49 -23.49 8.80
CA ILE A 324 15.27 -22.79 9.24
C ILE A 324 15.44 -21.30 8.92
N THR A 325 14.52 -20.73 8.14
CA THR A 325 14.47 -19.30 7.85
C THR A 325 13.57 -18.55 8.83
N ASN A 326 12.70 -19.28 9.53
CA ASN A 326 11.68 -18.75 10.44
C ASN A 326 10.85 -17.64 9.80
N ASN A 327 10.40 -17.86 8.56
CA ASN A 327 9.72 -16.86 7.74
C ASN A 327 8.19 -17.04 7.72
N VAL A 328 7.64 -17.56 8.81
CA VAL A 328 6.20 -17.86 8.97
C VAL A 328 5.67 -17.25 10.25
N GLY A 329 4.50 -16.61 10.18
CA GLY A 329 3.74 -16.18 11.34
C GLY A 329 3.13 -17.37 12.09
N TRP A 330 3.42 -17.48 13.40
CA TRP A 330 2.94 -18.58 14.22
C TRP A 330 1.79 -18.21 15.14
N GLY A 331 1.55 -16.93 15.33
CA GLY A 331 0.46 -16.46 16.13
C GLY A 331 0.77 -15.17 16.89
N ASN A 332 -0.27 -14.53 17.36
CA ASN A 332 -0.21 -13.27 18.09
C ASN A 332 -1.20 -13.22 19.27
N HIS A 333 -1.92 -14.34 19.52
CA HIS A 333 -2.89 -14.42 20.61
C HIS A 333 -2.26 -15.03 21.88
N PRO A 334 -2.75 -14.64 23.08
CA PRO A 334 -2.40 -15.34 24.31
C PRO A 334 -2.73 -16.85 24.20
N GLY A 335 -1.78 -17.70 24.56
CA GLY A 335 -1.95 -19.17 24.51
C GLY A 335 -1.52 -19.81 23.19
N ASP A 336 -1.04 -19.07 22.19
CA ASP A 336 -0.37 -19.67 21.03
C ASP A 336 0.84 -20.50 21.48
N PRO A 337 1.05 -21.71 20.89
CA PRO A 337 1.99 -22.71 21.41
C PRO A 337 3.47 -22.38 21.22
N PHE A 338 3.78 -21.27 20.54
CA PHE A 338 5.16 -20.90 20.21
C PHE A 338 5.68 -19.77 21.09
N ASP A 339 6.93 -19.95 21.56
CA ASP A 339 7.68 -18.88 22.20
C ASP A 339 7.91 -17.74 21.18
N ARG A 340 7.37 -16.58 21.51
CA ARG A 340 7.40 -15.40 20.65
C ARG A 340 8.72 -14.64 20.68
N SER A 341 9.63 -15.02 21.57
CA SER A 341 10.97 -14.42 21.68
C SER A 341 11.81 -14.61 20.41
N GLY A 342 11.51 -15.65 19.62
CA GLY A 342 12.15 -15.98 18.36
C GLY A 342 11.28 -15.83 17.11
N GLY A 343 10.25 -14.98 17.12
CA GLY A 343 9.33 -14.78 15.98
C GLY A 343 10.02 -14.27 14.72
N PRO A 344 9.33 -14.35 13.55
CA PRO A 344 9.90 -13.99 12.24
C PRO A 344 10.21 -12.49 12.09
N GLY A 345 9.75 -11.65 13.00
CA GLY A 345 9.76 -10.20 12.87
C GLY A 345 8.57 -9.68 12.06
N PRO A 346 8.49 -8.36 11.80
CA PRO A 346 7.55 -7.77 10.84
C PRO A 346 7.64 -8.40 9.45
N SER A 347 6.61 -8.24 8.63
CA SER A 347 6.51 -8.93 7.34
C SER A 347 7.72 -8.73 6.43
N ILE A 348 8.25 -7.51 6.37
CA ILE A 348 9.48 -7.16 5.64
C ILE A 348 10.38 -6.36 6.57
N VAL A 349 11.68 -6.65 6.58
CA VAL A 349 12.67 -6.01 7.46
C VAL A 349 13.96 -5.66 6.73
N GLY A 350 14.31 -6.40 5.67
CA GLY A 350 15.58 -6.26 4.97
C GLY A 350 15.47 -6.21 3.46
N LEU A 351 16.48 -5.66 2.84
CA LEU A 351 16.57 -5.40 1.41
C LEU A 351 17.97 -5.77 0.89
N ALA A 352 18.03 -6.45 -0.25
CA ALA A 352 19.22 -6.60 -1.06
C ALA A 352 19.07 -5.81 -2.36
N ARG A 353 20.02 -4.91 -2.68
CA ARG A 353 20.01 -4.08 -3.89
C ARG A 353 20.84 -4.71 -4.99
N TYR A 354 20.33 -4.69 -6.22
CA TYR A 354 20.97 -5.25 -7.40
C TYR A 354 21.18 -4.19 -8.46
N LYS A 355 22.32 -4.30 -9.19
CA LYS A 355 22.68 -3.40 -10.28
C LYS A 355 22.69 -1.92 -9.88
N THR A 356 23.15 -1.61 -8.68
CA THR A 356 23.16 -0.23 -8.14
C THR A 356 23.91 0.79 -9.01
N ASP A 357 24.90 0.33 -9.81
CA ASP A 357 25.66 1.16 -10.73
C ASP A 357 25.03 1.28 -12.13
N ALA A 358 23.91 0.60 -12.36
CA ALA A 358 23.20 0.66 -13.62
C ALA A 358 22.21 1.85 -13.66
N SER A 359 21.68 2.14 -14.85
CA SER A 359 20.62 3.14 -15.01
C SER A 359 19.37 2.73 -14.22
N PHE A 360 18.55 3.70 -13.85
CA PHE A 360 17.34 3.50 -13.03
C PHE A 360 16.47 2.34 -13.53
N GLY A 361 16.18 2.25 -14.84
CA GLY A 361 15.34 1.20 -15.41
C GLY A 361 15.93 -0.23 -15.41
N GLN A 362 17.17 -0.41 -14.96
CA GLN A 362 17.84 -1.72 -14.88
C GLN A 362 18.07 -2.22 -13.46
N ARG A 363 17.85 -1.36 -12.46
CA ARG A 363 18.02 -1.69 -11.05
C ARG A 363 16.79 -2.44 -10.54
N PHE A 364 16.99 -3.26 -9.53
CA PHE A 364 15.92 -3.90 -8.78
C PHE A 364 16.34 -4.23 -7.36
N ASN A 365 15.36 -4.49 -6.53
CA ASN A 365 15.52 -4.80 -5.13
C ASN A 365 14.81 -6.13 -4.80
N ILE A 366 15.37 -6.86 -3.84
CA ILE A 366 14.76 -8.08 -3.28
C ILE A 366 14.61 -7.91 -1.78
N GLU A 367 13.38 -7.97 -1.30
CA GLU A 367 13.01 -7.89 0.11
C GLU A 367 12.62 -9.27 0.64
N ASP A 368 12.87 -9.52 1.94
CA ASP A 368 12.30 -10.66 2.64
C ASP A 368 10.77 -10.48 2.81
N LEU A 369 10.01 -11.55 2.68
CA LEU A 369 8.54 -11.49 2.80
C LEU A 369 8.02 -12.62 3.68
N THR A 370 7.53 -12.30 4.89
CA THR A 370 7.00 -13.27 5.84
C THR A 370 5.60 -13.75 5.44
N VAL A 371 5.37 -15.04 5.52
CA VAL A 371 4.06 -15.66 5.39
C VAL A 371 3.24 -15.39 6.66
N PRO A 372 2.11 -14.65 6.60
CA PRO A 372 1.24 -14.48 7.76
C PRO A 372 0.61 -15.80 8.22
N ARG A 373 0.27 -15.87 9.52
CA ARG A 373 -0.38 -17.02 10.15
C ARG A 373 -1.57 -17.55 9.35
N ALA A 374 -2.43 -16.67 8.88
CA ALA A 374 -3.65 -17.04 8.17
C ALA A 374 -3.39 -17.90 6.93
N TYR A 375 -2.27 -17.70 6.25
CA TYR A 375 -1.95 -18.41 5.00
C TYR A 375 -1.06 -19.63 5.19
N ARG A 376 -0.47 -19.87 6.38
CA ARG A 376 0.58 -20.87 6.58
C ARG A 376 0.17 -22.28 6.16
N ASN A 377 -1.00 -22.76 6.59
CA ASN A 377 -1.47 -24.11 6.26
C ASN A 377 -1.79 -24.28 4.77
N PHE A 378 -2.41 -23.24 4.18
CA PHE A 378 -2.67 -23.23 2.74
C PHE A 378 -1.37 -23.22 1.94
N LEU A 379 -0.39 -22.39 2.30
CA LEU A 379 0.90 -22.33 1.59
C LEU A 379 1.78 -23.54 1.83
N ALA A 380 1.69 -24.21 2.99
CA ALA A 380 2.34 -25.51 3.20
C ALA A 380 1.81 -26.56 2.21
N LEU A 381 0.48 -26.63 2.03
CA LEU A 381 -0.15 -27.51 1.06
C LEU A 381 0.20 -27.14 -0.41
N VAL A 382 0.19 -25.85 -0.75
CA VAL A 382 0.57 -25.35 -2.08
C VAL A 382 2.04 -25.67 -2.36
N GLY A 383 2.95 -25.34 -1.46
CA GLY A 383 4.39 -25.59 -1.62
C GLY A 383 4.73 -27.07 -1.76
N ARG A 384 3.99 -27.94 -1.05
CA ARG A 384 4.15 -29.41 -1.20
C ARG A 384 3.86 -29.91 -2.61
N ASN A 385 2.89 -29.30 -3.29
CA ASN A 385 2.40 -29.73 -4.61
C ASN A 385 2.89 -28.82 -5.76
N ALA A 386 3.58 -27.74 -5.46
CA ALA A 386 4.06 -26.81 -6.47
C ALA A 386 5.11 -27.45 -7.39
N PRO A 387 5.14 -27.06 -8.67
CA PRO A 387 6.26 -27.38 -9.54
C PRO A 387 7.53 -26.72 -8.98
N LEU A 388 8.58 -27.51 -8.81
CA LEU A 388 9.85 -27.08 -8.24
C LEU A 388 10.95 -27.04 -9.32
N SER A 389 11.62 -25.90 -9.43
CA SER A 389 12.85 -25.78 -10.21
C SER A 389 14.05 -26.15 -9.32
N ARG A 390 14.76 -27.23 -9.68
CA ARG A 390 15.93 -27.72 -8.95
C ARG A 390 17.13 -26.82 -9.18
N THR A 391 17.81 -26.48 -8.10
CA THR A 391 19.03 -25.63 -8.14
C THR A 391 20.32 -26.44 -8.17
N GLY A 392 20.24 -27.74 -7.86
CA GLY A 392 21.38 -28.65 -7.83
C GLY A 392 22.20 -28.62 -6.53
N THR A 393 21.76 -27.85 -5.55
CA THR A 393 22.43 -27.73 -4.24
C THR A 393 21.62 -28.32 -3.09
N GLU A 394 20.45 -28.89 -3.39
CA GLU A 394 19.50 -29.38 -2.38
C GLU A 394 19.90 -30.70 -1.75
N ASN A 395 19.70 -30.81 -0.44
CA ASN A 395 19.66 -32.10 0.25
C ASN A 395 18.26 -32.72 0.10
N LEU A 396 18.09 -33.57 -0.93
CA LEU A 396 16.78 -34.12 -1.31
C LEU A 396 16.14 -35.00 -0.22
N GLN A 397 16.95 -35.72 0.59
CA GLN A 397 16.44 -36.56 1.68
C GLN A 397 15.86 -35.65 2.79
N ALA A 398 16.60 -34.66 3.22
CA ALA A 398 16.14 -33.69 4.22
C ALA A 398 14.91 -32.90 3.74
N GLN A 399 14.91 -32.49 2.46
CA GLN A 399 13.75 -31.80 1.87
C GLN A 399 12.49 -32.68 1.90
N ARG A 400 12.60 -33.97 1.57
CA ARG A 400 11.48 -34.92 1.64
C ARG A 400 10.92 -35.02 3.07
N GLN A 401 11.79 -35.21 4.07
CA GLN A 401 11.39 -35.27 5.47
C GLN A 401 10.68 -34.02 5.96
N ARG A 402 11.17 -32.84 5.59
CA ARG A 402 10.50 -31.57 5.96
C ARG A 402 9.13 -31.41 5.28
N ARG A 403 8.98 -31.84 4.02
CA ARG A 403 7.67 -31.84 3.33
C ARG A 403 6.66 -32.79 3.95
N GLU A 404 7.12 -33.91 4.49
CA GLU A 404 6.28 -34.86 5.22
C GLU A 404 5.73 -34.26 6.52
N LYS A 405 6.52 -33.41 7.22
CA LYS A 405 6.05 -32.69 8.41
C LYS A 405 4.91 -31.72 8.08
N ASP A 406 4.95 -31.07 6.94
CA ASP A 406 3.91 -30.16 6.45
C ASP A 406 2.71 -30.88 5.81
N ALA A 407 2.51 -32.18 6.03
CA ALA A 407 1.53 -32.98 5.28
C ALA A 407 0.08 -32.51 5.42
N TRP A 408 -0.30 -32.08 6.63
CA TRP A 408 -1.66 -31.64 6.97
C TRP A 408 -1.76 -30.20 7.44
N HIS A 409 -0.71 -29.67 8.01
CA HIS A 409 -0.60 -28.28 8.48
C HIS A 409 0.87 -27.89 8.50
N ALA A 410 1.14 -26.59 8.51
CA ALA A 410 2.50 -26.08 8.62
C ALA A 410 3.14 -26.52 9.96
N ASP A 411 4.37 -27.05 9.89
CA ASP A 411 5.16 -27.47 11.05
C ASP A 411 6.36 -26.51 11.23
N PRO A 412 6.74 -26.15 12.48
CA PRO A 412 7.91 -25.29 12.73
C PRO A 412 9.23 -25.86 12.18
N ASN A 413 9.32 -27.17 12.02
CA ASN A 413 10.47 -27.86 11.41
C ASN A 413 10.14 -28.38 9.99
N GLY A 414 9.04 -27.90 9.40
CA GLY A 414 8.57 -28.25 8.08
C GLY A 414 9.24 -27.48 6.95
N ALA A 415 8.87 -27.82 5.73
CA ALA A 415 9.41 -27.21 4.53
C ALA A 415 9.09 -25.72 4.42
N LEU A 416 7.87 -25.31 4.84
CA LEU A 416 7.45 -23.92 4.76
C LEU A 416 8.29 -23.01 5.68
N ASN A 417 8.59 -23.46 6.91
CA ASN A 417 9.42 -22.69 7.84
C ASN A 417 10.92 -22.67 7.48
N CYS A 418 11.33 -23.55 6.54
CA CYS A 418 12.63 -23.52 5.89
C CYS A 418 12.59 -22.81 4.53
N SER A 419 11.55 -22.03 4.23
CA SER A 419 11.39 -21.31 2.96
C SER A 419 11.50 -19.81 3.17
N LEU A 420 12.01 -19.09 2.16
CA LEU A 420 12.05 -17.63 2.14
C LEU A 420 11.28 -17.12 0.93
N MET A 421 10.24 -16.37 1.18
CA MET A 421 9.52 -15.64 0.13
C MET A 421 10.17 -14.27 -0.10
N TYR A 422 10.09 -13.79 -1.31
CA TYR A 422 10.65 -12.51 -1.75
C TYR A 422 9.56 -11.64 -2.35
N LEU A 423 9.58 -10.35 -1.98
CA LEU A 423 8.99 -9.28 -2.76
C LEU A 423 10.14 -8.56 -3.48
N CYS A 424 10.04 -8.46 -4.78
CA CYS A 424 11.01 -7.76 -5.61
C CYS A 424 10.34 -6.53 -6.21
N MET A 425 11.08 -5.44 -6.33
CA MET A 425 10.61 -4.21 -6.98
C MET A 425 11.66 -3.74 -7.96
N ALA A 426 11.18 -3.22 -9.09
CA ALA A 426 11.99 -2.73 -10.19
C ALA A 426 11.33 -1.52 -10.85
N HIS A 427 11.76 -1.19 -12.03
CA HIS A 427 11.12 -0.20 -12.87
C HIS A 427 10.37 -0.90 -14.02
N ASP A 428 9.04 -0.86 -13.98
CA ASP A 428 8.21 -1.22 -15.13
C ASP A 428 8.00 0.00 -16.06
N ASP A 429 7.49 -0.22 -17.28
CA ASP A 429 7.31 0.84 -18.27
C ASP A 429 6.19 1.83 -17.95
N SER A 430 5.36 1.54 -16.92
CA SER A 430 4.18 2.32 -16.55
C SER A 430 3.30 2.70 -17.77
N ALA A 431 3.20 1.79 -18.76
CA ALA A 431 2.45 2.00 -19.99
C ALA A 431 0.99 1.53 -19.91
N GLY A 432 0.58 1.04 -18.75
CA GLY A 432 -0.79 0.60 -18.50
C GLY A 432 -1.79 1.74 -18.58
N ARG A 433 -3.04 1.39 -18.93
CA ARG A 433 -4.17 2.32 -19.01
C ARG A 433 -5.38 1.79 -18.25
N LEU A 434 -5.92 2.64 -17.39
CA LEU A 434 -7.19 2.46 -16.70
C LEU A 434 -8.31 3.09 -17.53
N TYR A 435 -9.44 2.38 -17.71
CA TYR A 435 -10.60 2.90 -18.43
C TYR A 435 -11.88 2.27 -17.92
N LEU A 436 -13.02 2.86 -18.20
CA LEU A 436 -14.33 2.27 -17.91
C LEU A 436 -14.85 1.46 -19.10
N HIS A 437 -15.32 0.25 -18.80
CA HIS A 437 -16.17 -0.53 -19.70
C HIS A 437 -17.55 -0.70 -19.05
N GLY A 438 -18.54 0.06 -19.51
CA GLY A 438 -19.73 0.35 -18.75
C GLY A 438 -19.39 1.09 -17.45
N ASP A 439 -19.85 0.59 -16.31
CA ASP A 439 -19.51 1.15 -14.97
C ASP A 439 -18.33 0.42 -14.30
N ASN A 440 -17.66 -0.49 -15.00
CA ASN A 440 -16.56 -1.28 -14.44
C ASN A 440 -15.19 -0.78 -14.88
N LEU A 441 -14.30 -0.55 -13.91
CA LEU A 441 -12.90 -0.23 -14.20
C LEU A 441 -12.18 -1.43 -14.83
N ARG A 442 -11.42 -1.17 -15.89
CA ARG A 442 -10.61 -2.15 -16.61
C ARG A 442 -9.18 -1.63 -16.76
N ILE A 443 -8.27 -2.57 -16.94
CA ILE A 443 -6.85 -2.29 -17.18
C ILE A 443 -6.46 -2.90 -18.52
N ASP A 444 -5.86 -2.07 -19.38
CA ASP A 444 -5.18 -2.48 -20.58
C ASP A 444 -3.68 -2.21 -20.41
N TRP A 445 -2.87 -3.27 -20.46
CA TRP A 445 -1.42 -3.18 -20.34
C TRP A 445 -0.76 -4.35 -21.09
N PRO A 446 -0.78 -4.31 -22.43
CA PRO A 446 -0.28 -5.40 -23.25
C PRO A 446 1.24 -5.55 -23.10
N GLY A 447 1.69 -6.78 -22.81
CA GLY A 447 3.10 -7.09 -22.74
C GLY A 447 3.81 -6.79 -21.41
N ALA A 448 3.11 -6.25 -20.40
CA ALA A 448 3.68 -5.85 -19.11
C ALA A 448 4.66 -6.88 -18.50
N GLY A 449 4.23 -8.12 -18.32
CA GLY A 449 5.08 -9.17 -17.73
C GLY A 449 6.15 -9.75 -18.68
N ARG A 450 6.31 -9.22 -19.89
CA ARG A 450 7.32 -9.64 -20.86
C ARG A 450 8.56 -8.74 -20.89
N GLU A 451 8.56 -7.70 -20.07
CA GLU A 451 9.73 -6.83 -19.94
C GLU A 451 10.95 -7.64 -19.45
N PRO A 452 12.15 -7.37 -19.98
CA PRO A 452 13.36 -8.14 -19.67
C PRO A 452 13.69 -8.19 -18.19
N ILE A 453 13.38 -7.12 -17.44
CA ILE A 453 13.67 -7.00 -16.01
C ILE A 453 13.06 -8.13 -15.18
N PHE A 454 11.85 -8.61 -15.52
CA PHE A 454 11.19 -9.69 -14.78
C PHE A 454 11.90 -11.04 -14.96
N ASN A 455 12.52 -11.29 -16.13
CA ASN A 455 13.37 -12.48 -16.32
C ASN A 455 14.64 -12.39 -15.46
N GLU A 456 15.24 -11.20 -15.35
CA GLU A 456 16.45 -10.99 -14.55
C GLU A 456 16.15 -11.18 -13.06
N ILE A 457 15.04 -10.62 -12.56
CA ILE A 457 14.58 -10.81 -11.19
C ILE A 457 14.32 -12.30 -10.91
N ASN A 458 13.64 -13.01 -11.82
CA ASN A 458 13.36 -14.44 -11.67
C ASN A 458 14.66 -15.27 -11.59
N GLN A 459 15.66 -14.95 -12.41
CA GLN A 459 16.98 -15.57 -12.36
C GLN A 459 17.70 -15.31 -11.04
N GLU A 460 17.60 -14.10 -10.49
CA GLU A 460 18.20 -13.77 -9.20
C GLU A 460 17.46 -14.46 -8.03
N CYS A 461 16.13 -14.57 -8.07
CA CYS A 461 15.36 -15.39 -7.12
C CYS A 461 15.81 -16.84 -7.15
N PHE A 462 16.09 -17.41 -8.33
CA PHE A 462 16.65 -18.75 -8.47
C PHE A 462 18.06 -18.85 -7.86
N ALA A 463 18.91 -17.82 -8.04
CA ALA A 463 20.24 -17.77 -7.44
C ALA A 463 20.18 -17.69 -5.90
N HIS A 464 19.21 -16.95 -5.33
CA HIS A 464 18.92 -16.96 -3.90
C HIS A 464 18.54 -18.35 -3.39
N ALA A 465 17.65 -19.04 -4.10
CA ALA A 465 17.27 -20.41 -3.76
C ALA A 465 18.50 -21.34 -3.77
N LYS A 466 19.36 -21.22 -4.78
CA LYS A 466 20.62 -21.97 -4.89
C LYS A 466 21.55 -21.74 -3.70
N ALA A 467 21.76 -20.48 -3.31
CA ALA A 467 22.62 -20.11 -2.17
C ALA A 467 22.11 -20.67 -0.83
N LEU A 468 20.81 -20.98 -0.75
CA LEU A 468 20.17 -21.55 0.43
C LEU A 468 20.08 -23.09 0.42
N GLY A 469 20.56 -23.79 -0.62
CA GLY A 469 20.29 -25.21 -0.80
C GLY A 469 18.79 -25.52 -0.95
N ALA A 470 18.03 -24.57 -1.48
CA ALA A 470 16.59 -24.64 -1.66
C ALA A 470 16.19 -24.95 -3.10
N SER A 471 15.01 -25.48 -3.31
CA SER A 471 14.36 -25.48 -4.62
C SER A 471 13.70 -24.10 -4.87
N SER A 472 13.59 -23.68 -6.12
CA SER A 472 12.87 -22.46 -6.48
C SER A 472 11.41 -22.76 -6.81
N ILE A 473 10.47 -21.98 -6.27
CA ILE A 473 9.10 -21.91 -6.77
C ILE A 473 8.98 -20.58 -7.52
N GLU A 474 8.78 -20.69 -8.84
CA GLU A 474 8.59 -19.54 -9.69
C GLU A 474 7.19 -18.93 -9.48
N ASN A 475 7.06 -17.63 -9.73
CA ASN A 475 5.76 -16.95 -9.66
C ASN A 475 4.75 -17.61 -10.63
N ALA A 476 3.76 -18.33 -10.09
CA ALA A 476 2.85 -19.16 -10.88
C ALA A 476 2.00 -18.33 -11.86
N THR A 477 1.55 -17.13 -11.48
CA THR A 477 0.75 -16.26 -12.34
C THR A 477 1.55 -15.75 -13.53
N TRP A 478 2.86 -15.51 -13.33
CA TRP A 478 3.76 -15.07 -14.38
C TRP A 478 4.30 -16.25 -15.20
N HIS A 479 4.72 -17.33 -14.54
CA HIS A 479 5.38 -18.48 -15.21
C HIS A 479 4.40 -19.29 -16.05
N LEU A 480 3.22 -19.62 -15.50
CA LEU A 480 2.23 -20.51 -16.14
C LEU A 480 1.24 -19.75 -17.05
N SER A 481 1.07 -18.45 -16.86
CA SER A 481 0.18 -17.65 -17.69
C SER A 481 0.79 -17.38 -19.08
N PRO A 482 0.04 -17.58 -20.18
CA PRO A 482 0.48 -17.20 -21.52
C PRO A 482 0.67 -15.69 -21.67
N TRP A 483 0.04 -14.89 -20.83
CA TRP A 483 0.16 -13.41 -20.80
C TRP A 483 1.26 -12.92 -19.89
N LYS A 484 1.95 -13.80 -19.14
CA LYS A 484 2.94 -13.40 -18.10
C LYS A 484 2.34 -12.45 -17.08
N THR A 485 1.20 -12.84 -16.50
CA THR A 485 0.41 -12.01 -15.59
C THR A 485 1.21 -11.64 -14.33
N LEU A 486 1.40 -10.36 -14.10
CA LEU A 486 2.08 -9.82 -12.92
C LEU A 486 1.15 -9.84 -11.69
N VAL A 487 1.73 -9.69 -10.51
CA VAL A 487 1.00 -9.47 -9.25
C VAL A 487 1.61 -8.25 -8.59
N THR A 488 0.77 -7.29 -8.16
CA THR A 488 1.25 -6.11 -7.43
C THR A 488 0.43 -5.82 -6.18
N ALA A 489 1.11 -5.31 -5.16
CA ALA A 489 0.52 -4.61 -4.01
C ALA A 489 0.74 -3.08 -4.09
N HIS A 490 1.39 -2.60 -5.16
CA HIS A 490 1.85 -1.23 -5.34
C HIS A 490 1.34 -0.60 -6.66
N PRO A 491 0.01 -0.60 -6.92
CA PRO A 491 -0.51 0.03 -8.14
C PRO A 491 -0.28 1.54 -8.10
N LEU A 492 0.24 2.11 -9.20
CA LEU A 492 0.59 3.54 -9.36
C LEU A 492 -0.02 4.09 -10.65
N GLY A 493 -0.14 5.41 -10.75
CA GLY A 493 -0.60 6.08 -11.97
C GLY A 493 -2.11 6.11 -12.16
N GLY A 494 -2.56 6.53 -13.34
CA GLY A 494 -3.97 6.78 -13.67
C GLY A 494 -4.36 8.26 -13.59
N CYS A 495 -3.76 9.05 -12.71
CA CYS A 495 -3.89 10.50 -12.65
C CYS A 495 -2.49 11.16 -12.59
N PRO A 496 -1.57 10.84 -13.52
CA PRO A 496 -0.17 11.20 -13.39
C PRO A 496 0.03 12.72 -13.32
N MET A 497 1.04 13.15 -12.53
CA MET A 497 1.49 14.55 -12.52
C MET A 497 2.05 14.96 -13.88
N GLY A 498 1.78 16.19 -14.31
CA GLY A 498 2.31 16.81 -15.52
C GLY A 498 2.58 18.30 -15.34
N GLU A 499 3.25 18.90 -16.31
CA GLU A 499 3.45 20.36 -16.39
C GLU A 499 2.15 21.08 -16.82
N ASP A 500 1.33 20.37 -17.59
CA ASP A 500 0.02 20.79 -18.09
C ASP A 500 -0.83 19.55 -18.38
N GLY A 501 -2.06 19.75 -18.85
CA GLY A 501 -3.00 18.67 -19.12
C GLY A 501 -2.66 17.83 -20.35
N SER A 502 -1.76 18.26 -21.24
CA SER A 502 -1.25 17.42 -22.33
C SER A 502 -0.21 16.39 -21.85
N HIS A 503 0.44 16.65 -20.70
CA HIS A 503 1.49 15.83 -20.13
C HIS A 503 1.09 15.09 -18.86
N GLY A 504 -0.09 15.38 -18.28
CA GLY A 504 -0.59 14.75 -17.06
C GLY A 504 -2.06 15.00 -16.82
N VAL A 505 -2.55 14.60 -15.68
CA VAL A 505 -3.94 14.76 -15.21
C VAL A 505 -4.01 15.78 -14.08
N VAL A 506 -2.94 15.88 -13.31
CA VAL A 506 -2.81 16.82 -12.20
C VAL A 506 -1.48 17.55 -12.29
N ASP A 507 -1.43 18.76 -11.74
CA ASP A 507 -0.18 19.49 -11.56
C ASP A 507 0.62 18.94 -10.35
N HIS A 508 1.77 19.53 -10.10
CA HIS A 508 2.65 19.13 -9.01
C HIS A 508 2.13 19.43 -7.58
N PHE A 509 0.97 20.08 -7.45
CA PHE A 509 0.20 20.24 -6.23
C PHE A 509 -1.09 19.42 -6.21
N GLY A 510 -1.22 18.45 -7.12
CA GLY A 510 -2.37 17.57 -7.21
C GLY A 510 -3.65 18.24 -7.72
N ARG A 511 -3.60 19.47 -8.24
CA ARG A 511 -4.77 20.15 -8.81
C ARG A 511 -5.12 19.52 -10.15
N VAL A 512 -6.40 19.18 -10.34
CA VAL A 512 -6.87 18.46 -11.53
C VAL A 512 -6.99 19.40 -12.73
N PHE A 513 -6.34 19.09 -13.85
CA PHE A 513 -6.45 19.84 -15.10
C PHE A 513 -7.82 19.67 -15.75
N ARG A 514 -8.35 20.77 -16.31
CA ARG A 514 -9.66 20.81 -17.00
C ARG A 514 -9.61 20.31 -18.44
N ASP A 515 -8.47 20.47 -19.08
CA ASP A 515 -8.24 20.19 -20.49
C ASP A 515 -6.72 19.91 -20.71
N ASP A 516 -6.23 20.04 -21.93
CA ASP A 516 -4.82 19.85 -22.31
C ASP A 516 -3.91 21.05 -21.94
N THR A 517 -4.46 22.10 -21.34
CA THR A 517 -3.71 23.31 -20.94
C THR A 517 -3.26 23.25 -19.47
N GLN A 518 -2.77 24.37 -18.95
CA GLN A 518 -2.46 24.54 -17.52
C GLN A 518 -3.69 24.90 -16.67
N ALA A 519 -4.87 25.02 -17.27
CA ALA A 519 -6.09 25.36 -16.55
C ALA A 519 -6.53 24.21 -15.63
N VAL A 520 -6.69 24.53 -14.34
CA VAL A 520 -7.11 23.55 -13.32
C VAL A 520 -8.57 23.76 -12.88
N HIS A 521 -9.16 22.75 -12.31
CA HIS A 521 -10.42 22.86 -11.58
C HIS A 521 -10.17 23.45 -10.19
N ASP A 522 -10.80 24.59 -9.90
CA ASP A 522 -10.74 25.16 -8.56
C ASP A 522 -11.35 24.22 -7.53
N GLY A 523 -10.62 23.92 -6.48
CA GLY A 523 -11.08 23.10 -5.37
C GLY A 523 -11.16 21.60 -5.66
N LEU A 524 -10.56 21.08 -6.75
CA LEU A 524 -10.47 19.63 -7.01
C LEU A 524 -9.02 19.17 -7.06
N TYR A 525 -8.69 18.20 -6.18
CA TYR A 525 -7.35 17.70 -6.00
C TYR A 525 -7.31 16.17 -6.01
N VAL A 526 -6.14 15.62 -6.33
CA VAL A 526 -5.81 14.19 -6.13
C VAL A 526 -4.56 14.08 -5.26
N ALA A 527 -4.59 13.23 -4.24
CA ALA A 527 -3.50 13.08 -3.28
C ALA A 527 -3.31 11.60 -2.85
N ASP A 528 -2.96 10.74 -3.80
CA ASP A 528 -2.68 9.31 -3.55
C ASP A 528 -1.73 8.72 -4.61
N GLY A 529 -1.59 7.40 -4.66
CA GLY A 529 -0.71 6.71 -5.61
C GLY A 529 -1.04 6.95 -7.08
N SER A 530 -2.23 7.44 -7.41
CA SER A 530 -2.62 7.71 -8.80
C SER A 530 -1.83 8.85 -9.43
N ILE A 531 -1.29 9.79 -8.64
CA ILE A 531 -0.50 10.91 -9.15
C ILE A 531 0.94 10.55 -9.49
N ILE A 532 1.42 9.40 -9.03
CA ILE A 532 2.78 8.90 -9.28
C ILE A 532 2.86 8.38 -10.72
N ARG A 533 3.81 8.90 -11.49
CA ARG A 533 3.85 8.71 -12.93
C ARG A 533 4.77 7.60 -13.45
N SER A 534 5.57 7.02 -12.54
CA SER A 534 6.54 5.97 -12.87
C SER A 534 6.82 5.11 -11.64
N ALA A 535 7.32 3.89 -11.84
CA ALA A 535 7.76 3.04 -10.73
C ALA A 535 8.84 3.74 -9.88
N LEU A 536 8.91 3.37 -8.61
CA LEU A 536 9.77 3.99 -7.60
C LEU A 536 10.95 3.10 -7.19
N GLU A 537 10.96 1.82 -7.58
CA GLU A 537 11.86 0.76 -7.09
C GLU A 537 11.78 0.50 -5.57
N VAL A 538 10.89 1.19 -4.87
CA VAL A 538 10.67 1.05 -3.43
C VAL A 538 9.18 1.07 -3.11
N ASN A 539 8.81 0.61 -1.92
CA ASN A 539 7.43 0.61 -1.46
C ASN A 539 6.87 2.05 -1.44
N PRO A 540 5.72 2.33 -2.09
CA PRO A 540 5.33 3.68 -2.46
C PRO A 540 4.70 4.52 -1.36
N PHE A 541 4.27 3.93 -0.21
CA PHE A 541 3.46 4.66 0.75
C PHE A 541 4.15 5.91 1.32
N LEU A 542 5.48 5.86 1.50
CA LEU A 542 6.22 7.00 2.04
C LEU A 542 6.29 8.15 1.02
N THR A 543 6.46 7.83 -0.27
CA THR A 543 6.40 8.81 -1.36
C THR A 543 5.00 9.43 -1.48
N ILE A 544 3.94 8.61 -1.43
CA ILE A 544 2.55 9.09 -1.38
C ILE A 544 2.37 10.06 -0.21
N SER A 545 2.89 9.69 0.97
CA SER A 545 2.79 10.51 2.18
C SER A 545 3.51 11.85 2.03
N ALA A 546 4.74 11.84 1.52
CA ALA A 546 5.54 13.06 1.31
C ALA A 546 4.90 14.01 0.28
N LEU A 547 4.43 13.47 -0.84
CA LEU A 547 3.72 14.27 -1.85
C LEU A 547 2.43 14.87 -1.28
N THR A 548 1.68 14.10 -0.49
CA THR A 548 0.46 14.60 0.17
C THR A 548 0.76 15.69 1.19
N GLU A 549 1.80 15.55 2.02
CA GLU A 549 2.23 16.61 2.94
C GLU A 549 2.51 17.93 2.20
N ARG A 550 3.15 17.85 1.02
CA ARG A 550 3.43 19.00 0.16
C ARG A 550 2.16 19.59 -0.46
N ILE A 551 1.26 18.73 -0.96
CA ILE A 551 -0.02 19.14 -1.54
C ILE A 551 -0.87 19.89 -0.51
N VAL A 552 -1.00 19.34 0.69
CA VAL A 552 -1.83 19.91 1.75
C VAL A 552 -1.26 21.23 2.27
N GLU A 553 0.07 21.37 2.34
CA GLU A 553 0.70 22.65 2.70
C GLU A 553 0.30 23.76 1.70
N ASN A 554 0.24 23.45 0.40
CA ASN A 554 -0.25 24.37 -0.62
C ASN A 554 -1.77 24.67 -0.47
N ILE A 555 -2.59 23.63 -0.19
CA ILE A 555 -4.04 23.85 0.05
C ILE A 555 -4.25 24.78 1.25
N VAL A 556 -3.54 24.59 2.36
CA VAL A 556 -3.62 25.47 3.53
C VAL A 556 -3.25 26.91 3.15
N ALA A 557 -2.17 27.10 2.39
CA ALA A 557 -1.75 28.42 1.94
C ALA A 557 -2.84 29.12 1.09
N LEU A 558 -3.50 28.39 0.18
CA LEU A 558 -4.58 28.92 -0.64
C LEU A 558 -5.85 29.25 0.17
N LEU A 559 -6.12 28.55 1.26
CA LEU A 559 -7.28 28.80 2.13
C LEU A 559 -7.02 29.89 3.17
N THR A 560 -5.78 30.36 3.30
CA THR A 560 -5.40 31.44 4.22
C THR A 560 -5.54 32.80 3.57
N HIS A 561 -5.61 32.86 2.25
CA HIS A 561 -5.79 34.09 1.43
C HIS A 561 -7.20 34.18 0.84
#